data_4393176af877c0f01c7143ef01794dcb
#
_entry.id   4393176af877c0f01c7143ef01794dcb
#
_cell.length_a   1.000
_cell.length_b   1.000
_cell.length_c   1.000
_cell.angle_alpha   90.00
_cell.angle_beta   90.00
_cell.angle_gamma   90.00
#
_symmetry.space_group_name_H-M   'P 1'
#
loop_
_entity.id
_entity.type
_entity.pdbx_description
1 polymer ?
#
loop_
_entity_poly.entity_id
_entity_poly.type
_entity_poly.pdbx_seq_one_letter_code
_entity_poly.pdbx_strand_id
1 'polypeptide(L)'
;MLRSVILGCGCYLPARVVTNAELALRVDTTDEWIVQRTGIHERRIAADGELTSDLALHAARAALANAKVDASTIDLVVVATSTPDQTFPATKRL
;
A
#
# COMPACT_ATOMS: atom_id res chain seq x y z
N MET A 1 -15.21 18.98 -23.51
CA MET A 1 -14.58 17.63 -23.48
C MET A 1 -14.51 17.16 -22.04
N LEU A 2 -15.02 15.95 -21.78
CA LEU A 2 -14.89 15.32 -20.47
C LEU A 2 -13.48 14.76 -20.31
N ARG A 3 -12.90 14.93 -19.15
CA ARG A 3 -11.58 14.44 -18.82
C ARG A 3 -11.48 14.10 -17.32
N SER A 4 -10.57 13.21 -16.98
CA SER A 4 -10.29 12.87 -15.59
C SER A 4 -9.17 13.75 -15.06
N VAL A 5 -9.31 14.16 -13.80
CA VAL A 5 -8.33 14.98 -13.10
C VAL A 5 -8.00 14.31 -11.77
N ILE A 6 -6.71 14.21 -11.43
CA ILE A 6 -6.28 13.73 -10.13
C ILE A 6 -6.40 14.88 -9.13
N LEU A 7 -7.23 14.70 -8.10
CA LEU A 7 -7.46 15.71 -7.06
C LEU A 7 -6.50 15.59 -5.89
N GLY A 8 -5.99 14.40 -5.63
CA GLY A 8 -5.08 14.16 -4.53
C GLY A 8 -4.59 12.73 -4.50
N CYS A 9 -3.61 12.46 -3.65
CA CYS A 9 -3.06 11.13 -3.44
C CYS A 9 -2.69 10.94 -1.98
N GLY A 10 -2.49 9.69 -1.60
CA GLY A 10 -2.08 9.32 -0.27
C GLY A 10 -1.49 7.92 -0.25
N CYS A 11 -0.72 7.64 0.79
CA CYS A 11 -0.12 6.33 0.99
C CYS A 11 -0.16 5.96 2.46
N TYR A 12 0.07 4.69 2.73
CA TYR A 12 0.26 4.16 4.07
C TYR A 12 1.36 3.12 4.06
N LEU A 13 2.26 3.23 5.02
CA LEU A 13 3.35 2.29 5.21
C LEU A 13 3.19 1.63 6.58
N PRO A 14 3.14 0.28 6.65
CA PRO A 14 3.15 -0.43 7.94
C PRO A 14 4.35 -0.04 8.81
N ALA A 15 4.22 -0.20 10.11
CA ALA A 15 5.24 0.25 11.06
C ALA A 15 6.52 -0.56 11.02
N ARG A 16 6.43 -1.88 10.71
CA ARG A 16 7.60 -2.75 10.71
C ARG A 16 8.47 -2.53 9.49
N VAL A 17 9.72 -2.14 9.74
CA VAL A 17 10.75 -1.97 8.71
C VAL A 17 11.59 -3.24 8.64
N VAL A 18 11.81 -3.75 7.43
CA VAL A 18 12.74 -4.84 7.16
C VAL A 18 13.81 -4.31 6.21
N THR A 19 15.04 -4.21 6.70
CA THR A 19 16.18 -3.74 5.91
C THR A 19 16.72 -4.85 5.00
N ASN A 20 17.53 -4.46 4.02
CA ASN A 20 18.23 -5.44 3.17
C ASN A 20 19.16 -6.32 4.00
N ALA A 21 19.81 -5.78 5.04
CA ALA A 21 20.67 -6.54 5.93
C ALA A 21 19.88 -7.62 6.68
N GLU A 22 18.68 -7.31 7.16
CA GLU A 22 17.81 -8.28 7.80
C GLU A 22 17.35 -9.36 6.83
N LEU A 23 17.00 -8.97 5.60
CA LEU A 23 16.58 -9.91 4.56
C LEU A 23 17.72 -10.87 4.18
N ALA A 24 18.96 -10.38 4.13
CA ALA A 24 20.15 -11.18 3.82
C ALA A 24 20.42 -12.28 4.84
N LEU A 25 19.85 -12.21 6.05
CA LEU A 25 19.92 -13.28 7.05
C LEU A 25 19.06 -14.49 6.69
N ARG A 26 18.07 -14.32 5.82
CA ARG A 26 17.09 -15.35 5.44
C ARG A 26 17.24 -15.83 4.00
N VAL A 27 17.74 -14.98 3.15
CA VAL A 27 17.83 -15.21 1.70
C VAL A 27 19.28 -14.98 1.27
N ASP A 28 19.74 -15.79 0.33
CA ASP A 28 21.09 -15.64 -0.23
C ASP A 28 21.18 -14.40 -1.11
N THR A 29 21.43 -13.26 -0.50
CA THR A 29 21.52 -11.95 -1.15
C THR A 29 22.41 -11.01 -0.31
N THR A 30 22.69 -9.83 -0.86
CA THR A 30 23.41 -8.74 -0.18
C THR A 30 22.68 -7.42 -0.39
N ASP A 31 22.92 -6.45 0.51
CA ASP A 31 22.39 -5.10 0.34
C ASP A 31 22.83 -4.47 -0.99
N GLU A 32 24.10 -4.60 -1.35
CA GLU A 32 24.66 -4.07 -2.59
C GLU A 32 23.93 -4.62 -3.82
N TRP A 33 23.68 -5.94 -3.83
CA TRP A 33 22.97 -6.58 -4.94
C TRP A 33 21.54 -6.06 -5.09
N ILE A 34 20.82 -5.94 -3.97
CA ILE A 34 19.43 -5.46 -3.97
C ILE A 34 19.36 -4.02 -4.41
N VAL A 35 20.19 -3.14 -3.86
CA VAL A 35 20.21 -1.71 -4.20
C VAL A 35 20.60 -1.49 -5.66
N GLN A 36 21.61 -2.21 -6.13
CA GLN A 36 22.05 -2.08 -7.52
C GLN A 36 20.95 -2.48 -8.52
N ARG A 37 20.15 -3.48 -8.19
CA ARG A 37 19.09 -3.99 -9.05
C ARG A 37 17.77 -3.27 -8.92
N THR A 38 17.42 -2.80 -7.76
CA THR A 38 16.08 -2.29 -7.45
C THR A 38 16.05 -0.88 -6.89
N GLY A 39 17.17 -0.39 -6.35
CA GLY A 39 17.18 0.86 -5.60
C GLY A 39 16.51 0.77 -4.23
N ILE A 40 16.06 -0.40 -3.82
CA ILE A 40 15.33 -0.60 -2.56
C ILE A 40 16.30 -0.83 -1.42
N HIS A 41 16.19 -0.02 -0.36
CA HIS A 41 16.99 -0.15 0.86
C HIS A 41 16.27 -0.92 1.95
N GLU A 42 14.94 -0.76 2.02
CA GLU A 42 14.11 -1.39 3.04
C GLU A 42 12.69 -1.55 2.51
N ARG A 43 11.89 -2.37 3.20
CA ARG A 43 10.47 -2.55 2.93
C ARG A 43 9.69 -2.53 4.22
N ARG A 44 8.40 -2.39 4.10
CA ARG A 44 7.48 -2.40 5.21
C ARG A 44 6.65 -3.67 5.17
N ILE A 45 6.45 -4.26 6.34
CA ILE A 45 5.72 -5.52 6.49
C ILE A 45 4.49 -5.26 7.36
N ALA A 46 3.33 -5.70 6.87
CA ALA A 46 2.08 -5.61 7.61
C ALA A 46 2.17 -6.38 8.94
N ALA A 47 1.55 -5.84 9.98
CA ALA A 47 1.43 -6.53 11.26
C ALA A 47 0.48 -7.72 11.17
N ASP A 48 0.56 -8.62 12.15
CA ASP A 48 -0.41 -9.70 12.28
C ASP A 48 -1.82 -9.11 12.42
N GLY A 49 -2.75 -9.61 11.62
CA GLY A 49 -4.12 -9.10 11.60
C GLY A 49 -4.34 -7.81 10.79
N GLU A 50 -3.28 -7.20 10.27
CA GLU A 50 -3.37 -6.06 9.37
C GLU A 50 -3.57 -6.56 7.93
N LEU A 51 -4.79 -6.39 7.43
CA LEU A 51 -5.21 -6.91 6.14
C LEU A 51 -5.00 -5.89 5.02
N THR A 52 -5.09 -6.34 3.79
CA THR A 52 -5.01 -5.46 2.61
C THR A 52 -6.04 -4.33 2.66
N SER A 53 -7.27 -4.63 3.10
CA SER A 53 -8.30 -3.59 3.26
C SER A 53 -7.93 -2.54 4.31
N ASP A 54 -7.23 -2.92 5.38
CA ASP A 54 -6.77 -1.98 6.40
C ASP A 54 -5.73 -1.02 5.83
N LEU A 55 -4.78 -1.55 5.08
CA LEU A 55 -3.76 -0.75 4.39
C LEU A 55 -4.41 0.21 3.37
N ALA A 56 -5.34 -0.31 2.57
CA ALA A 56 -6.06 0.49 1.57
C ALA A 56 -6.89 1.59 2.22
N LEU A 57 -7.54 1.31 3.35
CA LEU A 57 -8.34 2.29 4.08
C LEU A 57 -7.48 3.46 4.59
N HIS A 58 -6.34 3.17 5.20
CA HIS A 58 -5.43 4.23 5.67
C HIS A 58 -4.91 5.08 4.51
N ALA A 59 -4.53 4.46 3.40
CA ALA A 59 -4.08 5.17 2.21
C ALA A 59 -5.21 6.03 1.61
N ALA A 60 -6.42 5.49 1.52
CA ALA A 60 -7.58 6.21 1.01
C ALA A 60 -7.93 7.43 1.87
N ARG A 61 -7.91 7.29 3.19
CA ARG A 61 -8.13 8.41 4.11
C ARG A 61 -7.09 9.50 3.93
N ALA A 62 -5.83 9.14 3.75
CA ALA A 62 -4.77 10.12 3.47
C ALA A 62 -5.01 10.82 2.13
N ALA A 63 -5.44 10.11 1.11
CA ALA A 63 -5.76 10.69 -0.20
C ALA A 63 -6.94 11.66 -0.13
N LEU A 64 -8.00 11.30 0.58
CA LEU A 64 -9.17 12.17 0.76
C LEU A 64 -8.79 13.46 1.52
N ALA A 65 -7.98 13.35 2.56
CA ALA A 65 -7.48 14.49 3.30
C ALA A 65 -6.62 15.41 2.42
N ASN A 66 -5.75 14.83 1.61
CA ASN A 66 -4.93 15.59 0.67
C ASN A 66 -5.78 16.31 -0.39
N ALA A 67 -6.79 15.64 -0.92
CA ALA A 67 -7.71 16.20 -1.91
C ALA A 67 -8.72 17.18 -1.32
N LYS A 68 -8.90 17.19 0.01
CA LYS A 68 -9.95 17.94 0.69
C LYS A 68 -11.35 17.58 0.20
N VAL A 69 -11.58 16.29 0.04
CA VAL A 69 -12.82 15.71 -0.46
C VAL A 69 -13.43 14.82 0.63
N ASP A 70 -14.75 14.93 0.81
CA ASP A 70 -15.47 14.09 1.75
C ASP A 70 -15.71 12.70 1.16
N ALA A 71 -15.58 11.66 1.98
CA ALA A 71 -15.80 10.29 1.56
C ALA A 71 -17.21 10.06 1.01
N SER A 72 -18.21 10.79 1.50
CA SER A 72 -19.60 10.68 1.03
C SER A 72 -19.79 11.08 -0.42
N THR A 73 -18.83 11.78 -1.03
CA THR A 73 -18.87 12.20 -2.43
C THR A 73 -18.26 11.20 -3.40
N ILE A 74 -17.72 10.09 -2.88
CA ILE A 74 -17.11 9.04 -3.71
C ILE A 74 -18.18 8.13 -4.29
N ASP A 75 -18.18 7.98 -5.58
CA ASP A 75 -19.15 7.16 -6.32
C ASP A 75 -18.60 5.77 -6.65
N LEU A 76 -17.29 5.65 -6.81
CA LEU A 76 -16.64 4.41 -7.22
C LEU A 76 -15.32 4.23 -6.49
N VAL A 77 -15.08 3.00 -6.01
CA VAL A 77 -13.80 2.59 -5.42
C VAL A 77 -13.24 1.43 -6.25
N VAL A 78 -11.99 1.56 -6.67
CA VAL A 78 -11.28 0.48 -7.37
C VAL A 78 -10.07 0.07 -6.54
N VAL A 79 -9.99 -1.21 -6.20
CA VAL A 79 -8.87 -1.79 -5.46
C VAL A 79 -8.17 -2.82 -6.33
N ALA A 80 -6.88 -2.59 -6.61
CA ALA A 80 -6.05 -3.52 -7.35
C ALA A 80 -5.07 -4.19 -6.39
N THR A 81 -5.17 -5.49 -6.22
CA THR A 81 -4.29 -6.25 -5.34
C THR A 81 -4.14 -7.70 -5.81
N SER A 82 -2.98 -8.28 -5.53
CA SER A 82 -2.73 -9.71 -5.68
C SER A 82 -2.89 -10.47 -4.36
N THR A 83 -3.12 -9.75 -3.26
CA THR A 83 -3.26 -10.31 -1.90
C THR A 83 -4.56 -9.84 -1.26
N PRO A 84 -5.74 -10.22 -1.80
CA PRO A 84 -7.01 -9.77 -1.24
C PRO A 84 -7.26 -10.39 0.13
N ASP A 85 -8.12 -9.73 0.94
CA ASP A 85 -8.54 -10.27 2.24
C ASP A 85 -9.23 -11.62 2.09
N GLN A 86 -10.01 -11.77 1.03
CA GLN A 86 -10.77 -12.97 0.70
C GLN A 86 -10.78 -13.17 -0.80
N THR A 87 -10.93 -14.42 -1.23
CA THR A 87 -10.99 -14.73 -2.67
C THR A 87 -12.20 -14.07 -3.33
N PHE A 88 -13.33 -14.03 -2.63
CA PHE A 88 -14.55 -13.37 -3.13
C PHE A 88 -15.50 -13.08 -1.97
N PRO A 89 -15.93 -11.82 -1.78
CA PRO A 89 -15.37 -10.61 -2.41
C PRO A 89 -13.91 -10.37 -2.01
N ALA A 90 -13.15 -9.72 -2.87
CA ALA A 90 -11.70 -9.56 -2.69
C ALA A 90 -11.33 -8.79 -1.41
N THR A 91 -12.14 -7.83 -1.01
CA THR A 91 -11.96 -7.08 0.24
C THR A 91 -13.30 -6.88 0.95
N LYS A 92 -13.24 -6.67 2.25
CA LYS A 92 -14.41 -6.22 3.03
C LYS A 92 -14.72 -4.75 2.65
N ARG A 93 -15.89 -4.28 3.07
CA ARG A 93 -16.25 -2.88 2.91
C ARG A 93 -15.17 -1.98 3.54
N LEU A 94 -14.70 -1.04 2.77
CA LEU A 94 -13.85 0.05 3.23
C LEU A 94 -14.65 1.13 3.92
#